data_20ee94ab6c438aada9fc6a85a0f65677
#
_entry.id   20ee94ab6c438aada9fc6a85a0f65677
#
_cell.length_a   1.000
_cell.length_b   1.000
_cell.length_c   1.000
_cell.angle_alpha   90.00
_cell.angle_beta   90.00
_cell.angle_gamma   90.00
#
_symmetry.space_group_name_H-M   'P 1'
#
loop_
_entity.id
_entity.type
_entity.pdbx_description
1 polymer ?
#
loop_
_entity_poly.entity_id
_entity_poly.type
_entity_poly.pdbx_seq_one_letter_code
_entity_poly.pdbx_strand_id
1 'polypeptide(L)'
;ICDPAMGSAGFIVESAKYIQRHYKSEMLKKENAEHYKSSMLHGFDTDATMLRIGAMNLMLHGVDNPDIAYRDSLSTDNTDENRYTLCLANPPFTGSLDNESVSKSLLAITKTKKTELLFLALFVRMLQTGGRCASIVPDGVLFGNSTGHKSIRQELIDNHRLEAVISMPSGVFQPYSGVSTAILIFTKTNAGGTDKVWFYDMKADGYSLDQKRN
;
A
#
# COMPACT_ATOMS: atom_id res chain seq x y z
N ILE A 1 0.35 5.11 10.00
CA ILE A 1 0.92 4.55 8.76
C ILE A 1 0.65 3.05 8.76
N CYS A 2 0.18 2.50 7.65
CA CYS A 2 -0.10 1.07 7.54
C CYS A 2 0.40 0.51 6.21
N ASP A 3 1.02 -0.69 6.28
CA ASP A 3 1.28 -1.56 5.14
C ASP A 3 0.53 -2.89 5.35
N PRO A 4 -0.61 -3.10 4.66
CA PRO A 4 -1.41 -4.31 4.84
C PRO A 4 -0.89 -5.54 4.06
N ALA A 5 0.25 -5.44 3.42
CA ALA A 5 0.97 -6.52 2.73
C ALA A 5 2.48 -6.33 2.91
N MET A 6 2.92 -6.23 4.17
CA MET A 6 4.18 -5.62 4.55
C MET A 6 5.43 -6.39 4.14
N GLY A 7 5.34 -7.68 3.86
CA GLY A 7 6.50 -8.51 3.58
C GLY A 7 7.58 -8.37 4.66
N SER A 8 8.77 -7.97 4.25
CA SER A 8 9.89 -7.64 5.15
C SER A 8 9.79 -6.28 5.84
N ALA A 9 8.66 -5.60 5.79
CA ALA A 9 8.38 -4.29 6.36
C ALA A 9 9.20 -3.12 5.78
N GLY A 10 9.63 -3.21 4.52
CA GLY A 10 10.48 -2.19 3.89
C GLY A 10 9.87 -0.79 3.91
N PHE A 11 8.60 -0.63 3.56
CA PHE A 11 7.91 0.68 3.59
C PHE A 11 7.77 1.23 5.01
N ILE A 12 7.51 0.37 5.97
CA ILE A 12 7.39 0.79 7.39
C ILE A 12 8.75 1.26 7.91
N VAL A 13 9.83 0.52 7.60
CA VAL A 13 11.21 0.90 7.96
C VAL A 13 11.59 2.24 7.34
N GLU A 14 11.35 2.44 6.05
CA GLU A 14 11.69 3.71 5.40
C GLU A 14 10.83 4.87 5.94
N SER A 15 9.57 4.62 6.28
CA SER A 15 8.72 5.61 6.96
C SER A 15 9.30 5.99 8.33
N ALA A 16 9.74 5.00 9.12
CA ALA A 16 10.37 5.23 10.41
C ALA A 16 11.64 6.08 10.28
N LYS A 17 12.53 5.72 9.35
CA LYS A 17 13.74 6.48 9.06
C LYS A 17 13.44 7.92 8.62
N TYR A 18 12.43 8.10 7.77
CA TYR A 18 12.00 9.42 7.32
C TYR A 18 11.56 10.29 8.49
N ILE A 19 10.70 9.75 9.37
CA ILE A 19 10.22 10.46 10.56
C ILE A 19 11.40 10.81 11.49
N GLN A 20 12.26 9.86 11.80
CA GLN A 20 13.44 10.06 12.64
C GLN A 20 14.38 11.14 12.07
N ARG A 21 14.53 11.20 10.75
CA ARG A 21 15.41 12.16 10.07
C ARG A 21 14.81 13.57 10.02
N HIS A 22 13.55 13.69 9.68
CA HIS A 22 12.92 14.97 9.34
C HIS A 22 12.10 15.59 10.48
N TYR A 23 11.71 14.81 11.49
CA TYR A 23 10.84 15.25 12.57
C TYR A 23 11.47 15.07 13.97
N LYS A 24 12.78 15.19 14.07
CA LYS A 24 13.54 15.02 15.34
C LYS A 24 12.98 15.88 16.48
N SER A 25 12.70 17.15 16.22
CA SER A 25 12.16 18.07 17.23
C SER A 25 10.76 17.65 17.73
N GLU A 26 9.93 17.14 16.83
CA GLU A 26 8.60 16.63 17.18
C GLU A 26 8.70 15.36 18.02
N MET A 27 9.70 14.52 17.77
CA MET A 27 9.96 13.29 18.53
C MET A 27 10.46 13.55 19.96
N LEU A 28 10.89 14.78 20.30
CA LEU A 28 11.22 15.16 21.68
C LEU A 28 9.97 15.38 22.54
N LYS A 29 8.82 15.62 21.94
CA LYS A 29 7.55 15.71 22.65
C LYS A 29 7.12 14.32 23.10
N LYS A 30 6.85 14.15 24.39
CA LYS A 30 6.51 12.85 24.98
C LYS A 30 5.36 12.15 24.27
N GLU A 31 4.30 12.87 23.96
CA GLU A 31 3.12 12.35 23.26
C GLU A 31 3.47 11.78 21.89
N ASN A 32 4.25 12.52 21.08
CA ASN A 32 4.68 12.07 19.76
C ASN A 32 5.62 10.86 19.84
N ALA A 33 6.52 10.85 20.81
CA ALA A 33 7.42 9.72 21.03
C ALA A 33 6.66 8.44 21.46
N GLU A 34 5.65 8.58 22.30
CA GLU A 34 4.78 7.48 22.71
C GLU A 34 3.94 6.97 21.51
N HIS A 35 3.34 7.87 20.75
CA HIS A 35 2.61 7.54 19.53
C HIS A 35 3.49 6.80 18.52
N TYR A 36 4.70 7.30 18.25
CA TYR A 36 5.66 6.65 17.36
C TYR A 36 5.99 5.22 17.79
N LYS A 37 6.18 5.00 19.10
CA LYS A 37 6.58 3.69 19.64
C LYS A 37 5.46 2.66 19.66
N SER A 38 4.20 3.08 19.76
CA SER A 38 3.10 2.15 20.08
C SER A 38 1.99 2.08 19.04
N SER A 39 1.78 3.13 18.24
CA SER A 39 0.55 3.22 17.45
C SER A 39 0.68 3.95 16.11
N MET A 40 1.90 4.32 15.72
CA MET A 40 2.11 5.02 14.44
C MET A 40 2.32 4.07 13.26
N LEU A 41 3.00 2.95 13.49
CA LEU A 41 3.49 2.05 12.44
C LEU A 41 2.82 0.69 12.55
N HIS A 42 2.05 0.33 11.53
CA HIS A 42 1.27 -0.92 11.49
C HIS A 42 1.62 -1.72 10.24
N GLY A 43 1.66 -3.05 10.39
CA GLY A 43 1.90 -3.94 9.26
C GLY A 43 1.19 -5.27 9.41
N PHE A 44 0.70 -5.80 8.29
CA PHE A 44 0.04 -7.11 8.26
C PHE A 44 0.64 -7.98 7.16
N ASP A 45 0.71 -9.26 7.42
CA ASP A 45 1.09 -10.26 6.43
C ASP A 45 0.46 -11.61 6.79
N THR A 46 0.30 -12.48 5.82
CA THR A 46 -0.16 -13.87 5.98
C THR A 46 0.98 -14.88 6.03
N ASP A 47 2.22 -14.43 5.83
CA ASP A 47 3.41 -15.27 5.93
C ASP A 47 4.09 -15.04 7.28
N ALA A 48 4.07 -16.07 8.13
CA ALA A 48 4.72 -16.03 9.45
C ALA A 48 6.24 -15.80 9.37
N THR A 49 6.89 -16.21 8.27
CA THR A 49 8.32 -15.98 8.05
C THR A 49 8.56 -14.50 7.74
N MET A 50 7.74 -13.91 6.88
CA MET A 50 7.81 -12.47 6.59
C MET A 50 7.54 -11.62 7.82
N LEU A 51 6.60 -12.01 8.68
CA LEU A 51 6.36 -11.34 9.96
C LEU A 51 7.60 -11.35 10.87
N ARG A 52 8.30 -12.47 10.96
CA ARG A 52 9.54 -12.56 11.76
C ARG A 52 10.65 -11.69 11.17
N ILE A 53 10.84 -11.76 9.84
CA ILE A 53 11.82 -10.93 9.12
C ILE A 53 11.49 -9.46 9.29
N GLY A 54 10.23 -9.08 9.11
CA GLY A 54 9.74 -7.71 9.27
C GLY A 54 9.94 -7.18 10.70
N ALA A 55 9.62 -8.00 11.73
CA ALA A 55 9.86 -7.67 13.12
C ALA A 55 11.34 -7.37 13.37
N MET A 56 12.21 -8.28 12.94
CA MET A 56 13.66 -8.12 13.10
C MET A 56 14.17 -6.88 12.35
N ASN A 57 13.69 -6.66 11.13
CA ASN A 57 14.06 -5.50 10.33
C ASN A 57 13.66 -4.18 11.01
N LEU A 58 12.45 -4.10 11.54
CA LEU A 58 11.96 -2.93 12.28
C LEU A 58 12.77 -2.68 13.55
N MET A 59 13.05 -3.72 14.34
CA MET A 59 13.86 -3.61 15.55
C MET A 59 15.29 -3.13 15.25
N LEU A 60 15.92 -3.65 14.20
CA LEU A 60 17.26 -3.22 13.75
C LEU A 60 17.29 -1.74 13.32
N HIS A 61 16.14 -1.17 12.99
CA HIS A 61 16.01 0.24 12.58
C HIS A 61 15.36 1.12 13.67
N GLY A 62 15.35 0.65 14.93
CA GLY A 62 14.93 1.45 16.08
C GLY A 62 13.42 1.54 16.31
N VAL A 63 12.66 0.58 15.79
CA VAL A 63 11.26 0.38 16.12
C VAL A 63 11.15 -0.82 17.05
N ASP A 64 11.21 -0.58 18.35
CA ASP A 64 11.37 -1.64 19.37
C ASP A 64 10.11 -2.51 19.54
N ASN A 65 8.92 -1.92 19.42
CA ASN A 65 7.64 -2.60 19.57
C ASN A 65 6.75 -2.37 18.35
N PRO A 66 7.06 -2.98 17.19
CA PRO A 66 6.27 -2.78 15.99
C PRO A 66 4.87 -3.41 16.14
N ASP A 67 3.83 -2.66 15.77
CA ASP A 67 2.45 -3.18 15.72
C ASP A 67 2.23 -3.94 14.41
N ILE A 68 2.77 -5.15 14.36
CA ILE A 68 2.64 -6.05 13.22
C ILE A 68 1.90 -7.33 13.61
N ALA A 69 1.06 -7.83 12.71
CA ALA A 69 0.22 -8.97 13.00
C ALA A 69 0.05 -9.91 11.81
N TYR A 70 -0.10 -11.21 12.13
CA TYR A 70 -0.60 -12.18 11.16
C TYR A 70 -2.06 -11.84 10.85
N ARG A 71 -2.33 -11.48 9.60
CA ARG A 71 -3.69 -11.11 9.18
C ARG A 71 -3.84 -11.27 7.67
N ASP A 72 -4.90 -11.94 7.24
CA ASP A 72 -5.37 -11.83 5.87
C ASP A 72 -6.11 -10.50 5.71
N SER A 73 -5.44 -9.55 5.10
CA SER A 73 -5.94 -8.17 4.94
C SER A 73 -7.21 -8.06 4.11
N LEU A 74 -7.48 -9.03 3.23
CA LEU A 74 -8.64 -9.03 2.35
C LEU A 74 -9.82 -9.81 2.93
N SER A 75 -9.60 -10.59 3.99
CA SER A 75 -10.63 -11.41 4.62
C SER A 75 -11.65 -10.60 5.42
N THR A 76 -12.70 -11.29 5.86
CA THR A 76 -13.72 -10.73 6.76
C THR A 76 -13.17 -10.41 8.15
N ASP A 77 -12.03 -10.99 8.54
CA ASP A 77 -11.41 -10.76 9.84
C ASP A 77 -10.75 -9.39 9.92
N ASN A 78 -10.41 -8.81 8.78
CA ASN A 78 -9.93 -7.43 8.75
C ASN A 78 -11.10 -6.45 8.76
N THR A 79 -11.35 -5.86 9.91
CA THR A 79 -12.42 -4.88 10.12
C THR A 79 -11.93 -3.42 10.15
N ASP A 80 -10.63 -3.19 9.86
CA ASP A 80 -10.08 -1.83 9.87
C ASP A 80 -10.79 -0.94 8.83
N GLU A 81 -11.39 0.13 9.30
CA GLU A 81 -12.09 1.12 8.51
C GLU A 81 -11.80 2.52 9.05
N ASN A 82 -11.55 3.48 8.16
CA ASN A 82 -11.28 4.89 8.53
C ASN A 82 -10.24 5.06 9.66
N ARG A 83 -9.21 4.24 9.67
CA ARG A 83 -8.25 4.13 10.77
C ARG A 83 -6.91 4.82 10.49
N TYR A 84 -6.42 4.75 9.26
CA TYR A 84 -5.07 5.16 8.91
C TYR A 84 -5.04 6.47 8.13
N THR A 85 -4.01 7.28 8.37
CA THR A 85 -3.77 8.53 7.64
C THR A 85 -2.88 8.32 6.41
N LEU A 86 -2.11 7.23 6.38
CA LEU A 86 -1.23 6.88 5.27
C LEU A 86 -1.17 5.37 5.09
N CYS A 87 -1.40 4.91 3.86
CA CYS A 87 -1.11 3.55 3.43
C CYS A 87 0.03 3.57 2.40
N LEU A 88 1.06 2.77 2.66
CA LEU A 88 2.18 2.55 1.73
C LEU A 88 2.32 1.05 1.53
N ALA A 89 2.22 0.57 0.29
CA ALA A 89 2.23 -0.87 0.07
C ALA A 89 2.76 -1.28 -1.32
N ASN A 90 3.33 -2.46 -1.35
CA ASN A 90 3.59 -3.22 -2.56
C ASN A 90 2.84 -4.57 -2.46
N PRO A 91 1.52 -4.57 -2.68
CA PRO A 91 0.72 -5.79 -2.57
C PRO A 91 1.05 -6.79 -3.68
N PRO A 92 0.65 -8.06 -3.55
CA PRO A 92 0.82 -9.06 -4.60
C PRO A 92 0.24 -8.59 -5.94
N PHE A 93 1.01 -8.74 -7.03
CA PHE A 93 0.63 -8.30 -8.38
C PHE A 93 -0.37 -9.21 -9.07
N THR A 94 -0.46 -10.44 -8.59
CA THR A 94 -1.34 -11.48 -9.15
C THR A 94 -1.93 -12.30 -8.02
N GLY A 95 -3.13 -12.78 -8.26
CA GLY A 95 -3.83 -13.66 -7.33
C GLY A 95 -5.32 -13.63 -7.61
N SER A 96 -6.00 -14.68 -7.18
CA SER A 96 -7.45 -14.77 -7.25
C SER A 96 -7.95 -15.41 -5.97
N LEU A 97 -8.91 -14.77 -5.33
CA LEU A 97 -9.55 -15.23 -4.11
C LEU A 97 -10.99 -15.63 -4.41
N ASP A 98 -11.50 -16.58 -3.64
CA ASP A 98 -12.92 -16.87 -3.68
C ASP A 98 -13.72 -15.78 -2.96
N ASN A 99 -14.84 -15.38 -3.57
CA ASN A 99 -15.66 -14.30 -3.04
C ASN A 99 -16.17 -14.56 -1.61
N GLU A 100 -16.26 -15.82 -1.20
CA GLU A 100 -16.69 -16.20 0.14
C GLU A 100 -15.67 -15.86 1.22
N SER A 101 -14.37 -15.83 0.86
CA SER A 101 -13.28 -15.49 1.78
C SER A 101 -13.03 -13.98 1.85
N VAL A 102 -13.50 -13.22 0.86
CA VAL A 102 -13.28 -11.78 0.75
C VAL A 102 -14.30 -10.98 1.55
N SER A 103 -13.85 -9.96 2.24
CA SER A 103 -14.73 -9.02 2.95
C SER A 103 -15.78 -8.41 2.01
N LYS A 104 -17.06 -8.49 2.43
CA LYS A 104 -18.20 -7.96 1.65
C LYS A 104 -18.08 -6.45 1.38
N SER A 105 -17.46 -5.71 2.28
CA SER A 105 -17.24 -4.28 2.10
C SER A 105 -16.29 -3.96 0.94
N LEU A 106 -15.30 -4.82 0.67
CA LEU A 106 -14.42 -4.68 -0.49
C LEU A 106 -15.15 -5.02 -1.79
N LEU A 107 -15.98 -6.07 -1.76
CA LEU A 107 -16.79 -6.48 -2.91
C LEU A 107 -17.89 -5.45 -3.25
N ALA A 108 -18.29 -4.60 -2.32
CA ALA A 108 -19.18 -3.48 -2.57
C ALA A 108 -18.52 -2.38 -3.42
N ILE A 109 -17.21 -2.16 -3.24
CA ILE A 109 -16.42 -1.19 -4.00
C ILE A 109 -16.08 -1.76 -5.39
N THR A 110 -15.62 -3.01 -5.44
CA THR A 110 -15.26 -3.67 -6.70
C THR A 110 -15.59 -5.16 -6.69
N LYS A 111 -16.49 -5.60 -7.58
CA LYS A 111 -16.87 -6.99 -7.72
C LYS A 111 -15.82 -7.75 -8.55
N THR A 112 -14.79 -8.24 -7.87
CA THR A 112 -13.67 -8.94 -8.49
C THR A 112 -13.12 -10.02 -7.58
N LYS A 113 -12.42 -10.99 -8.18
CA LYS A 113 -11.61 -11.99 -7.47
C LYS A 113 -10.12 -11.63 -7.49
N LYS A 114 -9.74 -10.59 -8.23
CA LYS A 114 -8.34 -10.20 -8.44
C LYS A 114 -7.79 -9.47 -7.23
N THR A 115 -6.72 -10.02 -6.67
CA THR A 115 -6.08 -9.55 -5.45
C THR A 115 -5.62 -8.10 -5.56
N GLU A 116 -5.00 -7.73 -6.68
CA GLU A 116 -4.48 -6.38 -6.92
C GLU A 116 -5.57 -5.30 -6.91
N LEU A 117 -6.79 -5.62 -7.35
CA LEU A 117 -7.92 -4.70 -7.33
C LEU A 117 -8.56 -4.62 -5.94
N LEU A 118 -8.61 -5.76 -5.24
CA LEU A 118 -9.13 -5.83 -3.87
C LEU A 118 -8.25 -5.04 -2.89
N PHE A 119 -6.93 -5.01 -3.07
CA PHE A 119 -6.05 -4.17 -2.25
C PHE A 119 -6.33 -2.67 -2.43
N LEU A 120 -6.65 -2.22 -3.64
CA LEU A 120 -7.05 -0.81 -3.83
C LEU A 120 -8.36 -0.48 -3.10
N ALA A 121 -9.35 -1.38 -3.15
CA ALA A 121 -10.57 -1.24 -2.37
C ALA A 121 -10.29 -1.25 -0.85
N LEU A 122 -9.34 -2.07 -0.42
CA LEU A 122 -8.90 -2.12 0.97
C LEU A 122 -8.31 -0.79 1.42
N PHE A 123 -7.42 -0.16 0.64
CA PHE A 123 -6.86 1.14 0.99
C PHE A 123 -7.95 2.21 1.11
N VAL A 124 -8.92 2.23 0.20
CA VAL A 124 -10.07 3.14 0.30
C VAL A 124 -10.84 2.92 1.61
N ARG A 125 -11.08 1.67 2.01
CA ARG A 125 -11.76 1.36 3.26
C ARG A 125 -10.95 1.78 4.49
N MET A 126 -9.67 1.44 4.53
CA MET A 126 -8.81 1.61 5.71
C MET A 126 -8.43 3.06 5.99
N LEU A 127 -8.31 3.88 4.96
CA LEU A 127 -7.92 5.29 5.11
C LEU A 127 -9.02 6.12 5.78
N GLN A 128 -8.60 7.06 6.59
CA GLN A 128 -9.46 8.16 7.05
C GLN A 128 -9.73 9.13 5.89
N THR A 129 -10.79 9.91 5.98
CA THR A 129 -11.00 11.04 5.05
C THR A 129 -9.83 12.02 5.19
N GLY A 130 -9.21 12.40 4.07
CA GLY A 130 -7.97 13.16 4.02
C GLY A 130 -6.71 12.29 4.09
N GLY A 131 -6.84 11.00 4.37
CA GLY A 131 -5.73 10.05 4.34
C GLY A 131 -5.25 9.74 2.92
N ARG A 132 -3.98 9.41 2.78
CA ARG A 132 -3.30 9.21 1.50
C ARG A 132 -2.82 7.77 1.31
N CYS A 133 -2.77 7.34 0.08
CA CYS A 133 -2.16 6.08 -0.32
C CYS A 133 -1.09 6.32 -1.37
N ALA A 134 0.02 5.60 -1.26
CA ALA A 134 0.92 5.34 -2.38
C ALA A 134 1.12 3.82 -2.47
N SER A 135 0.66 3.23 -3.57
CA SER A 135 0.71 1.79 -3.77
C SER A 135 1.27 1.43 -5.13
N ILE A 136 2.11 0.40 -5.16
CA ILE A 136 2.55 -0.21 -6.39
C ILE A 136 1.42 -1.11 -6.91
N VAL A 137 1.16 -1.01 -8.21
CA VAL A 137 0.15 -1.81 -8.90
C VAL A 137 0.70 -2.31 -10.23
N PRO A 138 0.29 -3.49 -10.72
CA PRO A 138 0.62 -3.91 -12.08
C PRO A 138 -0.13 -3.05 -13.11
N ASP A 139 0.42 -2.89 -14.29
CA ASP A 139 -0.16 -2.11 -15.41
C ASP A 139 -1.58 -2.56 -15.76
N GLY A 140 -1.90 -3.82 -15.49
CA GLY A 140 -3.26 -4.34 -15.65
C GLY A 140 -4.33 -3.55 -14.89
N VAL A 141 -3.99 -2.91 -13.79
CA VAL A 141 -4.90 -2.02 -13.05
C VAL A 141 -5.27 -0.80 -13.87
N LEU A 142 -4.29 -0.23 -14.59
CA LEU A 142 -4.49 0.98 -15.42
C LEU A 142 -5.25 0.69 -16.71
N PHE A 143 -4.91 -0.42 -17.37
CA PHE A 143 -5.35 -0.70 -18.75
C PHE A 143 -6.38 -1.83 -18.86
N GLY A 144 -6.62 -2.58 -17.79
CA GLY A 144 -7.57 -3.69 -17.79
C GLY A 144 -9.02 -3.25 -18.06
N ASN A 145 -9.78 -4.10 -18.76
CA ASN A 145 -11.12 -3.78 -19.27
C ASN A 145 -12.26 -4.52 -18.56
N SER A 146 -11.98 -5.39 -17.57
CA SER A 146 -13.04 -6.05 -16.82
C SER A 146 -13.84 -5.06 -15.98
N THR A 147 -15.03 -5.45 -15.57
CA THR A 147 -15.89 -4.63 -14.70
C THR A 147 -15.17 -4.20 -13.42
N GLY A 148 -14.41 -5.12 -12.78
CA GLY A 148 -13.64 -4.79 -11.58
C GLY A 148 -12.56 -3.72 -11.81
N HIS A 149 -11.83 -3.78 -12.94
CA HIS A 149 -10.85 -2.74 -13.26
C HIS A 149 -11.50 -1.37 -13.47
N LYS A 150 -12.64 -1.33 -14.18
CA LYS A 150 -13.36 -0.09 -14.42
C LYS A 150 -13.93 0.48 -13.14
N SER A 151 -14.56 -0.34 -12.30
CA SER A 151 -15.17 0.11 -11.05
C SER A 151 -14.13 0.70 -10.09
N ILE A 152 -12.96 0.06 -9.93
CA ILE A 152 -11.95 0.60 -8.99
C ILE A 152 -11.31 1.89 -9.51
N ARG A 153 -11.07 2.01 -10.83
CA ARG A 153 -10.60 3.28 -11.40
C ARG A 153 -11.63 4.39 -11.24
N GLN A 154 -12.90 4.07 -11.49
CA GLN A 154 -14.00 5.01 -11.29
C GLN A 154 -14.09 5.45 -9.83
N GLU A 155 -14.01 4.51 -8.87
CA GLU A 155 -13.98 4.83 -7.44
C GLU A 155 -12.89 5.84 -7.10
N LEU A 156 -11.66 5.59 -7.56
CA LEU A 156 -10.51 6.47 -7.27
C LEU A 156 -10.62 7.86 -7.91
N ILE A 157 -11.24 7.97 -9.09
CA ILE A 157 -11.34 9.23 -9.85
C ILE A 157 -12.57 10.04 -9.44
N ASP A 158 -13.74 9.38 -9.33
CA ASP A 158 -15.01 10.07 -9.13
C ASP A 158 -15.27 10.37 -7.65
N ASN A 159 -14.91 9.44 -6.75
CA ASN A 159 -15.20 9.55 -5.33
C ASN A 159 -14.02 10.06 -4.49
N HIS A 160 -12.79 10.00 -5.05
CA HIS A 160 -11.57 10.41 -4.36
C HIS A 160 -10.74 11.35 -5.24
N ARG A 161 -9.55 11.67 -4.78
CA ARG A 161 -8.59 12.48 -5.56
C ARG A 161 -7.39 11.64 -5.96
N LEU A 162 -7.38 11.18 -7.22
CA LEU A 162 -6.20 10.58 -7.82
C LEU A 162 -5.20 11.70 -8.14
N GLU A 163 -4.05 11.69 -7.49
CA GLU A 163 -3.05 12.76 -7.59
C GLU A 163 -1.98 12.46 -8.64
N ALA A 164 -1.48 11.21 -8.67
CA ALA A 164 -0.41 10.85 -9.58
C ALA A 164 -0.43 9.37 -9.99
N VAL A 165 0.12 9.13 -11.17
CA VAL A 165 0.46 7.82 -11.72
C VAL A 165 1.91 7.88 -12.19
N ILE A 166 2.78 7.10 -11.55
CA ILE A 166 4.19 6.98 -11.91
C ILE A 166 4.38 5.62 -12.58
N SER A 167 4.50 5.60 -13.89
CA SER A 167 4.78 4.38 -14.65
C SER A 167 6.23 3.97 -14.45
N MET A 168 6.45 2.69 -14.15
CA MET A 168 7.79 2.10 -13.98
C MET A 168 8.07 1.10 -15.09
N PRO A 169 9.29 1.07 -15.64
CA PRO A 169 9.61 0.13 -16.71
C PRO A 169 9.57 -1.33 -16.22
N SER A 170 9.32 -2.25 -17.16
CA SER A 170 9.47 -3.68 -16.89
C SER A 170 10.88 -3.99 -16.41
N GLY A 171 11.01 -4.93 -15.45
CA GLY A 171 12.32 -5.29 -14.89
C GLY A 171 12.70 -4.58 -13.59
N VAL A 172 11.98 -3.54 -13.15
CA VAL A 172 12.23 -2.89 -11.84
C VAL A 172 12.15 -3.89 -10.69
N PHE A 173 11.29 -4.89 -10.79
CA PHE A 173 11.10 -5.92 -9.76
C PHE A 173 11.80 -7.26 -10.08
N GLN A 174 12.75 -7.28 -11.02
CA GLN A 174 13.56 -8.48 -11.24
C GLN A 174 14.41 -8.80 -9.99
N PRO A 175 14.66 -10.08 -9.68
CA PRO A 175 14.21 -11.29 -10.41
C PRO A 175 12.79 -11.75 -10.02
N TYR A 176 12.08 -11.06 -9.14
CA TYR A 176 10.78 -11.49 -8.61
C TYR A 176 9.64 -11.36 -9.61
N SER A 177 9.66 -10.31 -10.42
CA SER A 177 8.63 -10.05 -11.43
C SER A 177 9.21 -9.26 -12.61
N GLY A 178 8.85 -9.67 -13.83
CA GLY A 178 9.13 -8.92 -15.06
C GLY A 178 7.98 -8.03 -15.52
N VAL A 179 6.91 -7.93 -14.73
CA VAL A 179 5.71 -7.17 -15.08
C VAL A 179 5.97 -5.67 -14.97
N SER A 180 5.49 -4.90 -15.94
CA SER A 180 5.44 -3.44 -15.83
C SER A 180 4.45 -3.03 -14.75
N THR A 181 4.83 -2.04 -13.98
CA THR A 181 4.08 -1.60 -12.81
C THR A 181 3.96 -0.08 -12.78
N ALA A 182 3.09 0.42 -11.92
CA ALA A 182 3.00 1.85 -11.64
C ALA A 182 2.82 2.09 -10.15
N ILE A 183 3.17 3.30 -9.70
CA ILE A 183 2.80 3.79 -8.37
C ILE A 183 1.56 4.65 -8.55
N LEU A 184 0.47 4.31 -7.86
CA LEU A 184 -0.71 5.14 -7.73
C LEU A 184 -0.63 5.94 -6.44
N ILE A 185 -0.85 7.26 -6.54
CA ILE A 185 -0.94 8.16 -5.38
C ILE A 185 -2.32 8.80 -5.38
N PHE A 186 -3.06 8.60 -4.30
CA PHE A 186 -4.39 9.19 -4.15
C PHE A 186 -4.68 9.61 -2.70
N THR A 187 -5.60 10.55 -2.54
CA THR A 187 -6.17 10.96 -1.25
C THR A 187 -7.63 10.52 -1.19
N LYS A 188 -8.03 9.88 -0.08
CA LYS A 188 -9.44 9.57 0.20
C LYS A 188 -10.17 10.84 0.58
N THR A 189 -11.09 11.27 -0.25
CA THR A 189 -11.90 12.49 -0.01
C THR A 189 -13.36 12.19 0.28
N ASN A 190 -13.90 11.09 -0.27
CA ASN A 190 -15.33 10.75 -0.31
C ASN A 190 -16.20 11.86 -0.95
N ALA A 191 -15.58 12.76 -1.69
CA ALA A 191 -16.23 13.93 -2.32
C ALA A 191 -15.64 14.24 -3.71
N GLY A 192 -14.91 13.28 -4.29
CA GLY A 192 -14.20 13.49 -5.56
C GLY A 192 -13.01 14.44 -5.41
N GLY A 193 -12.75 15.24 -6.44
CA GLY A 193 -11.68 16.25 -6.46
C GLY A 193 -10.51 15.91 -7.38
N THR A 194 -10.70 14.97 -8.31
CA THR A 194 -9.72 14.67 -9.36
C THR A 194 -9.91 15.62 -10.54
N ASP A 195 -9.31 16.79 -10.48
CA ASP A 195 -9.31 17.75 -11.62
C ASP A 195 -8.16 17.46 -12.59
N LYS A 196 -6.99 17.10 -12.04
CA LYS A 196 -5.77 16.82 -12.80
C LYS A 196 -5.03 15.68 -12.15
N VAL A 197 -4.47 14.79 -12.97
CA VAL A 197 -3.59 13.71 -12.55
C VAL A 197 -2.20 13.98 -13.12
N TRP A 198 -1.18 13.92 -12.26
CA TRP A 198 0.20 14.01 -12.71
C TRP A 198 0.67 12.64 -13.20
N PHE A 199 1.16 12.57 -14.43
CA PHE A 199 1.73 11.38 -15.03
C PHE A 199 3.24 11.52 -15.18
N TYR A 200 3.98 10.51 -14.72
CA TYR A 200 5.42 10.42 -14.91
C TYR A 200 5.78 9.06 -15.49
N ASP A 201 6.54 9.06 -16.57
CA ASP A 201 7.04 7.86 -17.20
C ASP A 201 8.51 7.68 -16.85
N MET A 202 8.77 6.86 -15.83
CA MET A 202 10.11 6.57 -15.32
C MET A 202 10.85 5.67 -16.31
N LYS A 203 12.05 6.07 -16.72
CA LYS A 203 12.86 5.31 -17.69
C LYS A 203 13.80 4.31 -17.03
N ALA A 204 14.27 4.62 -15.84
CA ALA A 204 15.15 3.76 -15.06
C ALA A 204 15.03 4.12 -13.57
N ASP A 205 15.36 3.20 -12.71
CA ASP A 205 15.40 3.37 -11.26
C ASP A 205 16.85 3.40 -10.69
N GLY A 206 17.83 3.49 -11.57
CA GLY A 206 19.25 3.55 -11.20
C GLY A 206 19.96 2.20 -11.24
N TYR A 207 19.23 1.12 -11.53
CA TYR A 207 19.77 -0.23 -11.68
C TYR A 207 19.52 -0.76 -13.09
N SER A 208 20.25 -1.82 -13.48
CA SER A 208 19.92 -2.55 -14.72
C SER A 208 18.52 -3.20 -14.61
N LEU A 209 17.80 -3.24 -15.71
CA LEU A 209 16.45 -3.83 -15.76
C LEU A 209 16.46 -5.34 -16.07
N ASP A 210 17.62 -5.98 -15.96
CA ASP A 210 17.80 -7.42 -16.09
C ASP A 210 17.72 -8.15 -14.74
N GLN A 211 17.88 -9.47 -14.75
CA GLN A 211 17.79 -10.29 -13.52
C GLN A 211 18.87 -9.99 -12.48
N LYS A 212 20.00 -9.39 -12.86
CA LYS A 212 21.11 -9.12 -11.94
C LYS A 212 20.93 -7.84 -11.14
N ARG A 213 20.19 -6.87 -11.68
CA ARG A 213 19.91 -5.59 -11.01
C ARG A 213 21.18 -4.85 -10.56
N ASN A 214 22.19 -4.78 -11.43
CA ASN A 214 23.49 -4.12 -11.17
C ASN A 214 23.43 -2.62 -11.40
#